data_1768a2a066176f525b5e05442194494c
#
_entry.id   1768a2a066176f525b5e05442194494c
#
_cell.length_a   1.000
_cell.length_b   1.000
_cell.length_c   1.000
_cell.angle_alpha   90.00
_cell.angle_beta   90.00
_cell.angle_gamma   90.00
#
_symmetry.space_group_name_H-M   'P 1'
#
loop_
_entity.id
_entity.type
_entity.pdbx_description
1 polymer ?
#
loop_
_entity_poly.entity_id
_entity_poly.type
_entity_poly.pdbx_seq_one_letter_code
_entity_poly.pdbx_strand_id
1 'polypeptide(L)'
;SDGMIACSDVNDDGTKLLVTASPNNQPDVFLVDARTKAKKQITKFSGIDVGAQFIEDDSRIVFVSDRLGNPNIFAQGINSTAVERLVYHSNNNSSATAYKNSIVYSSKDSSNELADKSFNLYLISTKTDNLTRLTSSGINQFPKFSNDGQTLLFIKSLSGVSSVGIIRLDYSKSFLFPLSGGRIQSIDW
;
A
#
# COMPACT_ATOMS: atom_id res chain seq x y z
N SER A 1 20.87 -0.34 -18.65
CA SER A 1 19.46 -0.66 -18.93
C SER A 1 18.61 -0.02 -17.84
N ASP A 2 17.69 0.80 -18.29
CA ASP A 2 16.82 1.53 -17.40
C ASP A 2 15.77 0.55 -16.87
N GLY A 3 15.96 0.09 -15.64
CA GLY A 3 14.98 -0.73 -14.96
C GLY A 3 13.66 0.04 -14.75
N MET A 4 12.62 -0.65 -14.30
CA MET A 4 11.34 -0.04 -13.96
C MET A 4 11.54 1.08 -12.94
N ILE A 5 10.93 2.25 -13.19
CA ILE A 5 10.91 3.39 -12.27
C ILE A 5 9.46 3.82 -12.08
N ALA A 6 9.00 3.89 -10.83
CA ALA A 6 7.66 4.37 -10.47
C ALA A 6 7.74 5.25 -9.24
N CYS A 7 7.17 6.46 -9.31
CA CYS A 7 6.95 7.28 -8.13
C CYS A 7 5.78 6.69 -7.33
N SER A 8 5.99 6.43 -6.06
CA SER A 8 4.97 5.84 -5.19
C SER A 8 4.35 6.84 -4.21
N ASP A 9 5.10 7.90 -3.86
CA ASP A 9 4.59 8.91 -2.94
C ASP A 9 5.43 10.20 -3.01
N VAL A 10 4.84 11.29 -2.53
CA VAL A 10 5.46 12.61 -2.37
C VAL A 10 5.17 13.07 -0.94
N ASN A 11 6.17 13.57 -0.23
CA ASN A 11 5.96 14.05 1.12
C ASN A 11 5.14 15.35 1.17
N ASP A 12 4.62 15.71 2.35
CA ASP A 12 3.65 16.81 2.53
C ASP A 12 4.13 18.17 1.99
N ASP A 13 5.42 18.48 2.07
CA ASP A 13 5.98 19.73 1.58
C ASP A 13 6.43 19.70 0.11
N GLY A 14 6.29 18.56 -0.58
CA GLY A 14 6.66 18.39 -1.98
C GLY A 14 8.17 18.34 -2.26
N THR A 15 9.01 18.28 -1.23
CA THR A 15 10.47 18.32 -1.38
C THR A 15 11.10 16.95 -1.60
N LYS A 16 10.41 15.86 -1.26
CA LYS A 16 10.92 14.50 -1.32
C LYS A 16 9.94 13.56 -2.03
N LEU A 17 10.48 12.66 -2.81
CA LEU A 17 9.75 11.63 -3.53
C LEU A 17 10.21 10.26 -3.06
N LEU A 18 9.27 9.33 -2.91
CA LEU A 18 9.57 7.90 -2.81
C LEU A 18 9.41 7.28 -4.20
N VAL A 19 10.47 6.61 -4.63
CA VAL A 19 10.54 6.01 -5.96
C VAL A 19 10.94 4.56 -5.83
N THR A 20 10.16 3.66 -6.42
CA THR A 20 10.61 2.29 -6.67
C THR A 20 11.44 2.27 -7.93
N ALA A 21 12.67 1.78 -7.86
CA ALA A 21 13.54 1.63 -9.01
C ALA A 21 14.26 0.28 -8.99
N SER A 22 14.53 -0.28 -10.17
CA SER A 22 15.13 -1.61 -10.35
C SER A 22 16.45 -1.53 -11.12
N PRO A 23 17.49 -0.84 -10.63
CA PRO A 23 18.74 -0.65 -11.38
C PRO A 23 19.45 -1.97 -11.71
N ASN A 24 19.23 -3.02 -10.93
CA ASN A 24 19.84 -4.35 -11.09
C ASN A 24 18.77 -5.46 -11.20
N ASN A 25 17.61 -5.16 -11.79
CA ASN A 25 16.44 -6.05 -11.84
C ASN A 25 15.86 -6.42 -10.46
N GLN A 26 16.24 -5.70 -9.42
CA GLN A 26 15.68 -5.82 -8.06
C GLN A 26 15.00 -4.52 -7.70
N PRO A 27 13.67 -4.51 -7.51
CA PRO A 27 12.94 -3.31 -7.12
C PRO A 27 13.23 -2.96 -5.66
N ASP A 28 13.82 -1.80 -5.45
CA ASP A 28 14.07 -1.20 -4.14
C ASP A 28 13.48 0.21 -4.07
N VAL A 29 13.31 0.70 -2.85
CA VAL A 29 12.81 2.05 -2.56
C VAL A 29 13.96 3.04 -2.45
N PHE A 30 13.82 4.16 -3.15
CA PHE A 30 14.74 5.29 -3.13
C PHE A 30 14.00 6.55 -2.68
N LEU A 31 14.68 7.33 -1.84
CA LEU A 31 14.30 8.70 -1.53
C LEU A 31 14.99 9.63 -2.51
N VAL A 32 14.24 10.51 -3.15
CA VAL A 32 14.75 11.48 -4.14
C VAL A 32 14.41 12.88 -3.68
N ASP A 33 15.41 13.74 -3.60
CA ASP A 33 15.21 15.18 -3.39
C ASP A 33 14.64 15.81 -4.67
N ALA A 34 13.47 16.43 -4.58
CA ALA A 34 12.75 16.96 -5.75
C ALA A 34 13.51 18.07 -6.47
N ARG A 35 14.31 18.86 -5.74
CA ARG A 35 15.06 20.00 -6.27
C ARG A 35 16.42 19.58 -6.84
N THR A 36 17.22 18.89 -6.03
CA THR A 36 18.63 18.55 -6.37
C THR A 36 18.73 17.27 -7.20
N LYS A 37 17.67 16.46 -7.24
CA LYS A 37 17.61 15.11 -7.85
C LYS A 37 18.56 14.10 -7.18
N ALA A 38 19.10 14.45 -6.02
CA ALA A 38 19.92 13.52 -5.22
C ALA A 38 19.09 12.30 -4.82
N LYS A 39 19.67 11.11 -4.94
CA LYS A 39 19.02 9.82 -4.65
C LYS A 39 19.69 9.16 -3.46
N LYS A 40 18.90 8.65 -2.53
CA LYS A 40 19.32 7.81 -1.41
C LYS A 40 18.55 6.51 -1.47
N GLN A 41 19.22 5.38 -1.57
CA GLN A 41 18.58 4.06 -1.44
C GLN A 41 18.14 3.85 0.01
N ILE A 42 16.86 3.55 0.23
CA ILE A 42 16.28 3.32 1.56
C ILE A 42 16.22 1.83 1.86
N THR A 43 15.68 1.03 0.94
CA THR A 43 15.64 -0.42 1.12
C THR A 43 16.73 -1.07 0.27
N LYS A 44 17.22 -2.24 0.74
CA LYS A 44 18.17 -3.06 0.02
C LYS A 44 17.90 -4.53 0.37
N PHE A 45 17.18 -5.19 -0.53
CA PHE A 45 16.78 -6.57 -0.33
C PHE A 45 16.92 -7.36 -1.64
N SER A 46 17.16 -8.68 -1.57
CA SER A 46 17.32 -9.54 -2.74
C SER A 46 16.00 -9.89 -3.46
N GLY A 47 14.86 -9.49 -2.93
CA GLY A 47 13.52 -9.66 -3.51
C GLY A 47 12.91 -8.32 -3.93
N ILE A 48 11.63 -8.14 -3.65
CA ILE A 48 10.82 -7.02 -4.11
C ILE A 48 10.47 -6.10 -2.93
N ASP A 49 10.84 -4.83 -3.01
CA ASP A 49 10.38 -3.74 -2.13
C ASP A 49 9.70 -2.66 -2.98
N VAL A 50 8.38 -2.48 -2.82
CA VAL A 50 7.59 -1.61 -3.72
C VAL A 50 6.50 -0.83 -2.98
N GLY A 51 5.95 0.19 -3.65
CA GLY A 51 4.76 0.91 -3.20
C GLY A 51 4.95 1.64 -1.88
N ALA A 52 6.14 2.21 -1.65
CA ALA A 52 6.44 2.90 -0.41
C ALA A 52 5.65 4.20 -0.27
N GLN A 53 5.20 4.49 0.94
CA GLN A 53 4.54 5.74 1.31
C GLN A 53 5.12 6.30 2.62
N PHE A 54 5.11 7.62 2.75
CA PHE A 54 5.54 8.29 3.97
C PHE A 54 4.53 8.07 5.11
N ILE A 55 5.04 7.89 6.30
CA ILE A 55 4.27 7.79 7.55
C ILE A 55 4.99 8.54 8.67
N GLU A 56 4.27 8.82 9.76
CA GLU A 56 4.83 9.40 10.98
C GLU A 56 5.60 10.71 10.71
N ASP A 57 4.92 11.67 10.09
CA ASP A 57 5.47 13.00 9.75
C ASP A 57 6.77 12.88 8.92
N ASP A 58 6.73 12.03 7.88
CA ASP A 58 7.83 11.76 6.93
C ASP A 58 9.11 11.16 7.56
N SER A 59 9.05 10.71 8.81
CA SER A 59 10.21 10.11 9.49
C SER A 59 10.44 8.65 9.11
N ARG A 60 9.38 7.96 8.66
CA ARG A 60 9.38 6.55 8.28
C ARG A 60 8.64 6.35 6.94
N ILE A 61 8.85 5.20 6.36
CA ILE A 61 8.09 4.70 5.22
C ILE A 61 7.40 3.38 5.58
N VAL A 62 6.24 3.15 4.98
CA VAL A 62 5.61 1.83 4.87
C VAL A 62 5.76 1.33 3.44
N PHE A 63 5.97 0.05 3.23
CA PHE A 63 6.14 -0.55 1.90
C PHE A 63 5.73 -2.03 1.89
N VAL A 64 5.53 -2.56 0.69
CA VAL A 64 5.27 -3.98 0.47
C VAL A 64 6.57 -4.69 0.13
N SER A 65 6.82 -5.82 0.79
CA SER A 65 8.01 -6.65 0.56
C SER A 65 7.68 -8.14 0.58
N ASP A 66 8.36 -8.92 -0.23
CA ASP A 66 8.27 -10.39 -0.26
C ASP A 66 9.36 -11.10 0.56
N ARG A 67 10.07 -10.36 1.43
CA ARG A 67 11.20 -10.85 2.24
C ARG A 67 10.90 -12.05 3.15
N LEU A 68 9.63 -12.38 3.36
CA LEU A 68 9.18 -13.57 4.09
C LEU A 68 8.54 -14.62 3.17
N GLY A 69 8.82 -14.56 1.86
CA GLY A 69 8.33 -15.48 0.84
C GLY A 69 7.03 -15.05 0.17
N ASN A 70 6.18 -14.30 0.86
CA ASN A 70 4.94 -13.73 0.31
C ASN A 70 4.89 -12.22 0.59
N PRO A 71 4.17 -11.43 -0.24
CA PRO A 71 4.00 -10.01 -0.01
C PRO A 71 3.45 -9.71 1.38
N ASN A 72 4.09 -8.79 2.09
CA ASN A 72 3.67 -8.34 3.41
C ASN A 72 4.01 -6.86 3.62
N ILE A 73 3.45 -6.26 4.67
CA ILE A 73 3.59 -4.84 4.97
C ILE A 73 4.70 -4.64 6.01
N PHE A 74 5.67 -3.83 5.63
CA PHE A 74 6.82 -3.48 6.44
C PHE A 74 6.96 -1.98 6.59
N ALA A 75 7.67 -1.55 7.63
CA ALA A 75 8.07 -0.16 7.82
C ALA A 75 9.57 -0.06 8.10
N GLN A 76 10.14 1.09 7.75
CA GLN A 76 11.54 1.42 7.99
C GLN A 76 11.69 2.92 8.20
N GLY A 77 12.56 3.33 9.12
CA GLY A 77 12.95 4.74 9.26
C GLY A 77 13.77 5.21 8.06
N ILE A 78 13.56 6.44 7.60
CA ILE A 78 14.31 7.03 6.47
C ILE A 78 15.83 7.04 6.73
N ASN A 79 16.23 7.14 7.99
CA ASN A 79 17.63 7.13 8.40
C ASN A 79 18.04 5.86 9.16
N SER A 80 17.27 4.78 9.02
CA SER A 80 17.50 3.49 9.68
C SER A 80 17.64 2.39 8.64
N THR A 81 18.35 1.33 8.98
CA THR A 81 18.38 0.07 8.21
C THR A 81 17.52 -1.01 8.84
N ALA A 82 16.97 -0.76 10.03
CA ALA A 82 16.09 -1.70 10.72
C ALA A 82 14.70 -1.70 10.06
N VAL A 83 14.26 -2.89 9.63
CA VAL A 83 12.98 -3.12 9.00
C VAL A 83 12.07 -3.84 9.98
N GLU A 84 10.87 -3.32 10.17
CA GLU A 84 9.83 -3.84 11.05
C GLU A 84 8.68 -4.42 10.22
N ARG A 85 8.21 -5.62 10.57
CA ARG A 85 6.97 -6.17 10.03
C ARG A 85 5.79 -5.54 10.77
N LEU A 86 4.80 -5.01 10.04
CA LEU A 86 3.61 -4.39 10.65
C LEU A 86 2.39 -5.31 10.72
N VAL A 87 2.30 -6.33 9.86
CA VAL A 87 1.10 -7.17 9.74
C VAL A 87 1.43 -8.63 10.01
N TYR A 88 0.70 -9.24 10.94
CA TYR A 88 0.93 -10.62 11.41
C TYR A 88 -0.26 -11.55 11.21
N HIS A 89 -1.47 -11.04 10.98
CA HIS A 89 -2.70 -11.86 10.90
C HIS A 89 -2.84 -12.66 9.60
N SER A 90 -2.07 -12.31 8.56
CA SER A 90 -2.07 -12.97 7.26
C SER A 90 -0.67 -13.02 6.67
N ASN A 91 -0.44 -13.94 5.75
CA ASN A 91 0.84 -14.09 5.05
C ASN A 91 0.81 -13.59 3.60
N ASN A 92 -0.28 -12.92 3.18
CA ASN A 92 -0.38 -12.34 1.84
C ASN A 92 -1.11 -10.99 1.94
N ASN A 93 -0.32 -9.94 2.06
CA ASN A 93 -0.76 -8.57 2.25
C ASN A 93 -0.11 -7.68 1.20
N SER A 94 -0.89 -6.89 0.49
CA SER A 94 -0.44 -6.09 -0.64
C SER A 94 -1.16 -4.76 -0.75
N SER A 95 -0.81 -3.97 -1.74
CA SER A 95 -1.53 -2.75 -2.11
C SER A 95 -1.77 -1.80 -0.94
N ALA A 96 -0.73 -1.49 -0.17
CA ALA A 96 -0.84 -0.58 0.97
C ALA A 96 -0.98 0.88 0.53
N THR A 97 -1.74 1.64 1.31
CA THR A 97 -1.80 3.11 1.28
C THR A 97 -1.72 3.64 2.71
N ALA A 98 -1.16 4.82 2.87
CA ALA A 98 -0.98 5.43 4.18
C ALA A 98 -1.48 6.89 4.23
N TYR A 99 -1.91 7.29 5.42
CA TYR A 99 -2.18 8.68 5.78
C TYR A 99 -1.75 8.89 7.22
N LYS A 100 -0.67 9.66 7.44
CA LYS A 100 -0.06 9.89 8.76
C LYS A 100 0.32 8.58 9.46
N ASN A 101 -0.44 8.16 10.47
CA ASN A 101 -0.21 6.93 11.24
C ASN A 101 -1.16 5.79 10.84
N SER A 102 -2.07 6.03 9.92
CA SER A 102 -3.06 5.07 9.45
C SER A 102 -2.59 4.39 8.17
N ILE A 103 -2.66 3.06 8.12
CA ILE A 103 -2.27 2.26 6.96
C ILE A 103 -3.44 1.37 6.60
N VAL A 104 -3.87 1.43 5.34
CA VAL A 104 -4.85 0.50 4.77
C VAL A 104 -4.16 -0.38 3.75
N TYR A 105 -4.43 -1.67 3.80
CA TYR A 105 -3.84 -2.65 2.89
C TYR A 105 -4.85 -3.73 2.51
N SER A 106 -4.58 -4.41 1.41
CA SER A 106 -5.32 -5.58 0.95
C SER A 106 -4.72 -6.85 1.53
N SER A 107 -5.53 -7.67 2.16
CA SER A 107 -5.11 -8.93 2.81
C SER A 107 -5.96 -10.10 2.35
N LYS A 108 -5.30 -11.24 2.10
CA LYS A 108 -5.98 -12.51 1.85
C LYS A 108 -6.48 -13.08 3.19
N ASP A 109 -7.79 -13.23 3.33
CA ASP A 109 -8.45 -13.61 4.60
C ASP A 109 -8.26 -15.04 5.05
N SER A 110 -7.85 -15.93 4.16
CA SER A 110 -7.89 -17.36 4.45
C SER A 110 -6.52 -18.00 4.32
N SER A 111 -6.13 -18.73 5.35
CA SER A 111 -5.08 -19.75 5.30
C SER A 111 -5.51 -21.02 4.55
N ASN A 112 -6.79 -21.18 4.26
CA ASN A 112 -7.32 -22.33 3.54
C ASN A 112 -7.22 -22.07 2.03
N GLU A 113 -6.40 -22.83 1.32
CA GLU A 113 -6.22 -22.73 -0.14
C GLU A 113 -7.51 -23.00 -0.95
N LEU A 114 -8.47 -23.71 -0.35
CA LEU A 114 -9.77 -24.02 -0.94
C LEU A 114 -10.84 -22.96 -0.66
N ALA A 115 -10.59 -22.06 0.27
CA ALA A 115 -11.52 -20.97 0.54
C ALA A 115 -11.36 -19.85 -0.47
N ASP A 116 -12.43 -19.09 -0.66
CA ASP A 116 -12.57 -18.00 -1.62
C ASP A 116 -11.29 -17.17 -1.82
N LYS A 117 -11.00 -16.85 -3.07
CA LYS A 117 -9.95 -15.89 -3.48
C LYS A 117 -10.34 -14.47 -3.04
N SER A 118 -10.76 -14.31 -1.79
CA SER A 118 -11.15 -13.00 -1.27
C SER A 118 -9.93 -12.26 -0.72
N PHE A 119 -9.83 -11.00 -1.11
CA PHE A 119 -8.91 -10.04 -0.52
C PHE A 119 -9.74 -8.94 0.10
N ASN A 120 -9.54 -8.67 1.38
CA ASN A 120 -10.26 -7.62 2.07
C ASN A 120 -9.33 -6.51 2.54
N LEU A 121 -9.89 -5.31 2.65
CA LEU A 121 -9.16 -4.15 3.17
C LEU A 121 -9.16 -4.18 4.69
N TYR A 122 -8.01 -3.90 5.25
CA TYR A 122 -7.77 -3.77 6.67
C TYR A 122 -7.08 -2.45 6.97
N LEU A 123 -7.46 -1.84 8.07
CA LEU A 123 -6.86 -0.63 8.63
C LEU A 123 -6.09 -0.99 9.89
N ILE A 124 -4.85 -0.52 9.96
CA ILE A 124 -4.02 -0.51 11.16
C ILE A 124 -3.51 0.90 11.45
N SER A 125 -3.05 1.12 12.67
CA SER A 125 -2.35 2.33 13.06
C SER A 125 -0.96 2.00 13.58
N THR A 126 0.04 2.82 13.27
CA THR A 126 1.40 2.67 13.83
C THR A 126 1.47 3.06 15.31
N LYS A 127 0.41 3.63 15.87
CA LYS A 127 0.35 4.07 17.29
C LYS A 127 -0.47 3.16 18.19
N THR A 128 -1.26 2.25 17.60
CA THR A 128 -2.14 1.35 18.37
C THR A 128 -2.14 -0.02 17.73
N ASP A 129 -2.37 -1.07 18.53
CA ASP A 129 -2.48 -2.45 18.02
C ASP A 129 -3.86 -2.77 17.41
N ASN A 130 -4.67 -1.75 17.12
CA ASN A 130 -6.01 -1.94 16.59
C ASN A 130 -5.95 -2.35 15.12
N LEU A 131 -6.56 -3.49 14.83
CA LEU A 131 -6.82 -4.01 13.49
C LEU A 131 -8.30 -3.91 13.19
N THR A 132 -8.67 -3.19 12.14
CA THR A 132 -10.06 -3.04 11.70
C THR A 132 -10.24 -3.58 10.30
N ARG A 133 -11.16 -4.52 10.10
CA ARG A 133 -11.55 -5.00 8.77
C ARG A 133 -12.56 -4.01 8.16
N LEU A 134 -12.28 -3.52 6.96
CA LEU A 134 -13.10 -2.52 6.27
C LEU A 134 -14.05 -3.12 5.23
N THR A 135 -13.70 -4.28 4.65
CA THR A 135 -14.52 -4.97 3.63
C THR A 135 -14.69 -6.44 3.98
N SER A 136 -15.71 -7.11 3.42
CA SER A 136 -16.07 -8.48 3.82
C SER A 136 -16.26 -9.47 2.67
N SER A 137 -16.18 -9.04 1.41
CA SER A 137 -16.45 -9.91 0.27
C SER A 137 -15.75 -9.46 -1.01
N GLY A 138 -15.42 -10.41 -1.88
CA GLY A 138 -14.78 -10.18 -3.17
C GLY A 138 -13.29 -9.88 -3.07
N ILE A 139 -12.71 -9.38 -4.14
CA ILE A 139 -11.31 -8.97 -4.23
C ILE A 139 -11.27 -7.45 -4.13
N ASN A 140 -10.81 -6.91 -3.01
CA ASN A 140 -10.68 -5.48 -2.74
C ASN A 140 -9.20 -5.12 -2.73
N GLN A 141 -8.77 -4.24 -3.65
CA GLN A 141 -7.37 -3.92 -3.88
C GLN A 141 -7.17 -2.45 -4.21
N PHE A 142 -5.91 -2.02 -4.19
CA PHE A 142 -5.48 -0.67 -4.55
C PHE A 142 -6.20 0.41 -3.76
N PRO A 143 -6.22 0.33 -2.41
CA PRO A 143 -6.79 1.40 -1.62
C PRO A 143 -5.98 2.69 -1.79
N LYS A 144 -6.67 3.83 -1.76
CA LYS A 144 -6.09 5.17 -1.80
C LYS A 144 -6.81 6.07 -0.80
N PHE A 145 -6.07 6.67 0.11
CA PHE A 145 -6.60 7.72 0.99
C PHE A 145 -6.87 8.99 0.21
N SER A 146 -7.95 9.69 0.55
CA SER A 146 -8.13 11.10 0.19
C SER A 146 -7.10 11.99 0.90
N ASN A 147 -6.89 13.20 0.38
CA ASN A 147 -5.90 14.14 0.92
C ASN A 147 -6.17 14.53 2.39
N ASP A 148 -7.40 14.41 2.87
CA ASP A 148 -7.78 14.65 4.27
C ASP A 148 -7.73 13.38 5.14
N GLY A 149 -7.46 12.22 4.55
CA GLY A 149 -7.40 10.91 5.22
C GLY A 149 -8.75 10.36 5.70
N GLN A 150 -9.88 10.98 5.34
CA GLN A 150 -11.20 10.57 5.85
C GLN A 150 -11.93 9.61 4.91
N THR A 151 -11.48 9.52 3.68
CA THR A 151 -12.13 8.70 2.65
C THR A 151 -11.10 7.78 1.98
N LEU A 152 -11.55 6.58 1.62
CA LEU A 152 -10.77 5.63 0.83
C LEU A 152 -11.46 5.38 -0.50
N LEU A 153 -10.70 5.42 -1.58
CA LEU A 153 -11.05 4.77 -2.85
C LEU A 153 -10.43 3.37 -2.88
N PHE A 154 -11.08 2.43 -3.55
CA PHE A 154 -10.51 1.11 -3.82
C PHE A 154 -11.17 0.46 -5.03
N ILE A 155 -10.55 -0.59 -5.57
CA ILE A 155 -11.12 -1.42 -6.61
C ILE A 155 -11.70 -2.67 -5.97
N LYS A 156 -12.98 -2.95 -6.25
CA LYS A 156 -13.63 -4.21 -5.88
C LYS A 156 -13.93 -5.03 -7.13
N SER A 157 -13.52 -6.29 -7.11
CA SER A 157 -13.92 -7.28 -8.12
C SER A 157 -14.75 -8.37 -7.44
N LEU A 158 -15.96 -8.59 -7.94
CA LEU A 158 -16.87 -9.63 -7.45
C LEU A 158 -17.59 -10.26 -8.64
N SER A 159 -17.55 -11.58 -8.76
CA SER A 159 -18.21 -12.34 -9.84
C SER A 159 -17.93 -11.79 -11.25
N GLY A 160 -16.70 -11.34 -11.50
CA GLY A 160 -16.28 -10.79 -12.80
C GLY A 160 -16.64 -9.33 -13.04
N VAL A 161 -17.35 -8.69 -12.15
CA VAL A 161 -17.69 -7.25 -12.21
C VAL A 161 -16.67 -6.45 -11.42
N SER A 162 -16.10 -5.43 -12.05
CA SER A 162 -15.23 -4.45 -11.39
C SER A 162 -16.03 -3.20 -10.97
N SER A 163 -15.77 -2.72 -9.78
CA SER A 163 -16.42 -1.54 -9.21
C SER A 163 -15.37 -0.63 -8.58
N VAL A 164 -15.59 0.67 -8.62
CA VAL A 164 -14.92 1.61 -7.73
C VAL A 164 -15.66 1.63 -6.41
N GLY A 165 -14.96 1.34 -5.32
CA GLY A 165 -15.49 1.44 -3.97
C GLY A 165 -15.03 2.70 -3.28
N ILE A 166 -15.91 3.29 -2.48
CA ILE A 166 -15.62 4.43 -1.60
C ILE A 166 -16.01 4.04 -0.18
N ILE A 167 -15.11 4.26 0.78
CA ILE A 167 -15.39 4.09 2.22
C ILE A 167 -15.18 5.43 2.91
N ARG A 168 -16.19 5.92 3.61
CA ARG A 168 -16.06 7.03 4.55
C ARG A 168 -15.72 6.45 5.92
N LEU A 169 -14.51 6.73 6.39
CA LEU A 169 -13.99 6.15 7.65
C LEU A 169 -14.68 6.73 8.89
N ASP A 170 -15.04 8.00 8.84
CA ASP A 170 -15.72 8.72 9.92
C ASP A 170 -17.16 8.22 10.19
N TYR A 171 -17.84 7.70 9.17
CA TYR A 171 -19.23 7.23 9.27
C TYR A 171 -19.38 5.72 9.07
N SER A 172 -18.30 5.01 8.79
CA SER A 172 -18.30 3.57 8.44
C SER A 172 -19.26 3.24 7.28
N LYS A 173 -19.43 4.17 6.34
CA LYS A 173 -20.30 4.01 5.16
C LYS A 173 -19.47 3.67 3.94
N SER A 174 -19.98 2.74 3.13
CA SER A 174 -19.37 2.35 1.86
C SER A 174 -20.35 2.49 0.71
N PHE A 175 -19.83 2.88 -0.45
CA PHE A 175 -20.56 2.97 -1.72
C PHE A 175 -19.77 2.21 -2.78
N LEU A 176 -20.49 1.59 -3.72
CA LEU A 176 -19.91 0.89 -4.86
C LEU A 176 -20.49 1.45 -6.15
N PHE A 177 -19.61 1.75 -7.09
CA PHE A 177 -19.96 2.22 -8.42
C PHE A 177 -19.51 1.16 -9.43
N PRO A 178 -20.42 0.25 -9.86
CA PRO A 178 -20.09 -0.77 -10.85
C PRO A 178 -19.78 -0.12 -12.20
N LEU A 179 -18.76 -0.62 -12.87
CA LEU A 179 -18.40 -0.20 -14.22
C LEU A 179 -18.87 -1.24 -15.24
N SER A 180 -19.51 -0.79 -16.28
CA SER A 180 -19.95 -1.63 -17.39
C SER A 180 -18.76 -1.96 -18.31
N GLY A 181 -18.14 -3.12 -18.07
CA GLY A 181 -17.07 -3.69 -18.89
C GLY A 181 -15.65 -3.26 -18.52
N GLY A 182 -14.69 -4.14 -18.79
CA GLY A 182 -13.27 -3.90 -18.58
C GLY A 182 -12.77 -4.13 -17.15
N ARG A 183 -11.43 -4.03 -17.00
CA ARG A 183 -10.75 -4.06 -15.70
C ARG A 183 -10.21 -2.68 -15.39
N ILE A 184 -10.41 -2.23 -14.16
CA ILE A 184 -9.76 -1.02 -13.64
C ILE A 184 -8.31 -1.37 -13.36
N GLN A 185 -7.37 -0.61 -13.90
CA GLN A 185 -5.93 -0.83 -13.71
C GLN A 185 -5.35 0.03 -12.59
N SER A 186 -5.88 1.25 -12.41
CA SER A 186 -5.48 2.17 -11.35
C SER A 186 -6.62 3.12 -11.01
N ILE A 187 -6.57 3.66 -9.80
CA ILE A 187 -7.44 4.73 -9.32
C ILE A 187 -6.59 5.74 -8.55
N ASP A 188 -7.02 6.98 -8.60
CA ASP A 188 -6.45 8.07 -7.80
C ASP A 188 -7.53 9.13 -7.56
N TRP A 189 -7.23 10.10 -6.63
CA TRP A 189 -8.09 11.23 -6.31
C TRP A 189 -7.85 12.40 -7.25
#